data_bfcc1027e916f0f8ec6c09cc4deeb890
#
_entry.id   bfcc1027e916f0f8ec6c09cc4deeb890
#
_cell.length_a   1.000
_cell.length_b   1.000
_cell.length_c   1.000
_cell.angle_alpha   90.00
_cell.angle_beta   90.00
_cell.angle_gamma   90.00
#
_symmetry.space_group_name_H-M   'P 1'
#
loop_
_entity.id
_entity.type
_entity.pdbx_description
1 polymer ?
#
loop_
_entity_poly.entity_id
_entity_poly.type
_entity_poly.pdbx_seq_one_letter_code
_entity_poly.pdbx_strand_id
1 'polypeptide(L)'
;MDLGVSDHVKPLLDDVTAFIEEHIVPNEKTFADQVEAGGRWCETPIMEELKEKARAKGLWNFFLPESERGAGLTNVDYAHLAEQMGKYPLSSEVFNCAAPDTGNMEVIERYGSEEQKKEWLEPLLAGKIRSAFCMTEPYAASSDATQISLEARLDGDEWVLNGEKWWSSGIGDPRCKILIVMCVTEPDAPKHARQSQILVPRDTPGIEILKMQHVFGYDDAPHGHGHVRFTNVRVPKENMILGSGRGFEIAQGRLGPGRIHHCMRSIGVAERALELMCRRGLSKEAFGKRLADLGGNYDKIADARINIEMARLLTLKAAWMMDTVGNKVARSEIAQIKVAVPNIALQVIDDAIQIHGGAGVSQVFPLAKMYAGQRTLRLADGPDEVHRRTVARLELGKYPDMDPAVPVDHQYGNPLGLGAA
;
A
#
# COMPACT_ATOMS: atom_id res chain seq x y z
N MET A 1 -4.78 25.21 -6.50
CA MET A 1 -4.35 23.84 -6.24
C MET A 1 -3.21 23.56 -7.22
N ASP A 2 -2.00 23.50 -6.73
CA ASP A 2 -0.84 23.09 -7.52
C ASP A 2 -0.65 21.58 -7.35
N LEU A 3 -0.59 20.85 -8.44
CA LEU A 3 -0.43 19.40 -8.50
C LEU A 3 0.88 19.01 -9.21
N GLY A 4 1.67 19.99 -9.60
CA GLY A 4 2.96 19.77 -10.24
C GLY A 4 4.06 19.39 -9.25
N VAL A 5 5.15 18.86 -9.78
CA VAL A 5 6.39 18.68 -9.01
C VAL A 5 6.96 20.03 -8.68
N SER A 6 7.29 20.29 -7.43
CA SER A 6 7.94 21.53 -7.02
C SER A 6 9.33 21.66 -7.67
N ASP A 7 9.75 22.88 -7.95
CA ASP A 7 10.99 23.14 -8.72
C ASP A 7 12.24 22.55 -8.04
N HIS A 8 12.27 22.51 -6.72
CA HIS A 8 13.39 21.93 -5.97
C HIS A 8 13.41 20.39 -6.01
N VAL A 9 12.29 19.73 -6.35
CA VAL A 9 12.16 18.26 -6.42
C VAL A 9 12.32 17.74 -7.85
N LYS A 10 12.17 18.58 -8.87
CA LYS A 10 12.39 18.17 -10.28
C LYS A 10 13.71 17.46 -10.53
N PRO A 11 14.87 17.98 -10.06
CA PRO A 11 16.14 17.26 -10.22
C PRO A 11 16.15 15.88 -9.54
N LEU A 12 15.52 15.76 -8.36
CA LEU A 12 15.41 14.50 -7.66
C LEU A 12 14.55 13.48 -8.43
N LEU A 13 13.48 13.94 -9.07
CA LEU A 13 12.63 13.08 -9.92
C LEU A 13 13.40 12.57 -11.14
N ASP A 14 14.20 13.44 -11.75
CA ASP A 14 15.07 13.08 -12.88
C ASP A 14 16.14 12.06 -12.44
N ASP A 15 16.78 12.26 -11.30
CA ASP A 15 17.78 11.36 -10.74
C ASP A 15 17.18 9.99 -10.38
N VAL A 16 15.99 9.94 -9.78
CA VAL A 16 15.27 8.70 -9.48
C VAL A 16 14.90 7.96 -10.75
N THR A 17 14.41 8.68 -11.75
CA THR A 17 14.04 8.08 -13.05
C THR A 17 15.26 7.49 -13.74
N ALA A 18 16.34 8.25 -13.84
CA ALA A 18 17.60 7.79 -14.42
C ALA A 18 18.18 6.60 -13.67
N PHE A 19 18.14 6.62 -12.33
CA PHE A 19 18.61 5.49 -11.51
C PHE A 19 17.81 4.21 -11.78
N ILE A 20 16.50 4.32 -11.91
CA ILE A 20 15.62 3.18 -12.21
C ILE A 20 16.02 2.59 -13.57
N GLU A 21 16.13 3.42 -14.59
CA GLU A 21 16.45 2.97 -15.95
C GLU A 21 17.86 2.37 -16.04
N GLU A 22 18.85 2.99 -15.40
CA GLU A 22 20.26 2.58 -15.49
C GLU A 22 20.58 1.36 -14.61
N HIS A 23 20.00 1.28 -13.41
CA HIS A 23 20.42 0.30 -12.42
C HIS A 23 19.34 -0.73 -12.05
N ILE A 24 18.05 -0.38 -12.02
CA ILE A 24 17.01 -1.30 -11.57
C ILE A 24 16.48 -2.16 -12.71
N VAL A 25 16.11 -1.55 -13.82
CA VAL A 25 15.54 -2.26 -14.99
C VAL A 25 16.44 -3.39 -15.47
N PRO A 26 17.76 -3.19 -15.65
CA PRO A 26 18.65 -4.28 -16.08
C PRO A 26 18.78 -5.43 -15.09
N ASN A 27 18.47 -5.18 -13.82
CA ASN A 27 18.65 -6.14 -12.73
C ASN A 27 17.36 -6.84 -12.25
N GLU A 28 16.20 -6.59 -12.89
CA GLU A 28 14.95 -7.31 -12.55
C GLU A 28 15.13 -8.84 -12.68
N LYS A 29 15.80 -9.29 -13.74
CA LYS A 29 16.06 -10.72 -13.94
C LYS A 29 17.07 -11.26 -12.93
N THR A 30 18.14 -10.54 -12.67
CA THR A 30 19.16 -10.93 -11.67
C THR A 30 18.54 -11.15 -10.30
N PHE A 31 17.64 -10.23 -9.89
CA PHE A 31 16.90 -10.37 -8.63
C PHE A 31 16.06 -11.66 -8.61
N ALA A 32 15.28 -11.89 -9.67
CA ALA A 32 14.43 -13.09 -9.76
C ALA A 32 15.26 -14.38 -9.72
N ASP A 33 16.37 -14.42 -10.44
CA ASP A 33 17.30 -15.57 -10.46
C ASP A 33 17.92 -15.82 -9.07
N GLN A 34 18.28 -14.76 -8.33
CA GLN A 34 18.82 -14.87 -6.97
C GLN A 34 17.78 -15.40 -5.97
N VAL A 35 16.54 -14.94 -6.05
CA VAL A 35 15.43 -15.45 -5.21
C VAL A 35 15.21 -16.94 -5.47
N GLU A 36 15.21 -17.37 -6.73
CA GLU A 36 15.02 -18.77 -7.10
C GLU A 36 16.19 -19.64 -6.63
N ALA A 37 17.44 -19.20 -6.87
CA ALA A 37 18.64 -19.92 -6.47
C ALA A 37 18.80 -20.00 -4.94
N GLY A 38 18.35 -18.99 -4.20
CA GLY A 38 18.42 -18.91 -2.74
C GLY A 38 17.29 -19.64 -2.01
N GLY A 39 16.43 -20.39 -2.71
CA GLY A 39 15.31 -21.11 -2.09
C GLY A 39 14.16 -20.21 -1.64
N ARG A 40 13.98 -19.07 -2.28
CA ARG A 40 12.90 -18.10 -2.16
C ARG A 40 13.00 -17.17 -0.95
N TRP A 41 13.11 -17.69 0.26
CA TRP A 41 13.14 -16.92 1.52
C TRP A 41 14.58 -16.58 1.91
N CYS A 42 15.23 -15.76 1.09
CA CYS A 42 16.66 -15.44 1.20
C CYS A 42 16.94 -13.96 1.00
N GLU A 43 18.07 -13.52 1.46
CA GLU A 43 18.61 -12.22 1.06
C GLU A 43 19.10 -12.29 -0.40
N THR A 44 18.88 -11.20 -1.13
CA THR A 44 19.30 -11.09 -2.53
C THR A 44 20.45 -10.08 -2.62
N PRO A 45 21.69 -10.51 -2.95
CA PRO A 45 22.84 -9.61 -3.03
C PRO A 45 22.62 -8.40 -3.93
N ILE A 46 21.95 -8.56 -5.07
CA ILE A 46 21.65 -7.45 -5.97
C ILE A 46 20.78 -6.37 -5.32
N MET A 47 19.86 -6.74 -4.44
CA MET A 47 19.03 -5.76 -3.74
C MET A 47 19.89 -4.88 -2.83
N GLU A 48 20.79 -5.46 -2.07
CA GLU A 48 21.68 -4.72 -1.16
C GLU A 48 22.65 -3.83 -1.94
N GLU A 49 23.21 -4.32 -3.07
CA GLU A 49 24.05 -3.52 -3.96
C GLU A 49 23.30 -2.29 -4.50
N LEU A 50 22.06 -2.47 -4.96
CA LEU A 50 21.25 -1.37 -5.46
C LEU A 50 20.89 -0.36 -4.37
N LYS A 51 20.59 -0.83 -3.16
CA LYS A 51 20.33 0.02 -1.98
C LYS A 51 21.56 0.86 -1.62
N GLU A 52 22.74 0.27 -1.63
CA GLU A 52 23.99 1.00 -1.36
C GLU A 52 24.25 2.09 -2.41
N LYS A 53 24.05 1.77 -3.71
CA LYS A 53 24.18 2.73 -4.80
C LYS A 53 23.18 3.88 -4.67
N ALA A 54 21.91 3.58 -4.35
CA ALA A 54 20.87 4.58 -4.16
C ALA A 54 21.21 5.51 -2.99
N ARG A 55 21.64 4.92 -1.86
CA ARG A 55 22.04 5.68 -0.67
C ARG A 55 23.24 6.59 -0.94
N ALA A 56 24.25 6.10 -1.66
CA ALA A 56 25.42 6.88 -2.03
C ALA A 56 25.09 8.10 -2.90
N LYS A 57 23.99 8.03 -3.65
CA LYS A 57 23.46 9.16 -4.45
C LYS A 57 22.46 10.04 -3.66
N GLY A 58 22.18 9.75 -2.39
CA GLY A 58 21.17 10.48 -1.58
C GLY A 58 19.72 10.15 -1.95
N LEU A 59 19.49 9.07 -2.70
CA LEU A 59 18.15 8.63 -3.13
C LEU A 59 17.56 7.66 -2.11
N TRP A 60 17.03 8.20 -0.99
CA TRP A 60 16.70 7.38 0.16
C TRP A 60 15.60 7.99 1.03
N ASN A 61 14.67 7.16 1.57
CA ASN A 61 13.64 7.54 2.54
C ASN A 61 12.73 8.71 2.12
N PHE A 62 12.20 8.71 0.92
CA PHE A 62 11.38 9.81 0.40
C PHE A 62 10.00 9.96 1.05
N PHE A 63 9.54 8.95 1.76
CA PHE A 63 8.13 8.75 2.15
C PHE A 63 7.71 9.43 3.46
N LEU A 64 8.63 9.94 4.27
CA LEU A 64 8.37 10.40 5.63
C LEU A 64 8.15 11.94 5.65
N PRO A 65 6.92 12.43 5.40
CA PRO A 65 6.62 13.86 5.44
C PRO A 65 6.63 14.36 6.88
N GLU A 66 6.81 15.65 7.08
CA GLU A 66 6.72 16.32 8.37
C GLU A 66 7.74 15.83 9.43
N SER A 67 8.78 15.10 9.06
CA SER A 67 9.82 14.60 9.95
C SER A 67 11.21 15.08 9.51
N GLU A 68 12.03 15.47 10.48
CA GLU A 68 13.45 15.79 10.25
C GLU A 68 14.27 14.57 9.77
N ARG A 69 13.74 13.34 9.98
CA ARG A 69 14.32 12.08 9.48
C ARG A 69 13.95 11.75 8.06
N GLY A 70 13.00 12.48 7.45
CA GLY A 70 12.54 12.32 6.08
C GLY A 70 13.33 13.21 5.10
N ALA A 71 12.95 13.10 3.81
CA ALA A 71 13.55 13.91 2.74
C ALA A 71 12.95 15.33 2.60
N GLY A 72 12.04 15.73 3.48
CA GLY A 72 11.38 17.06 3.44
C GLY A 72 10.40 17.23 2.28
N LEU A 73 9.88 16.14 1.71
CA LEU A 73 8.95 16.16 0.59
C LEU A 73 7.51 16.30 1.07
N THR A 74 6.70 17.02 0.31
CA THR A 74 5.24 16.98 0.44
C THR A 74 4.67 15.65 -0.07
N ASN A 75 3.40 15.33 0.26
CA ASN A 75 2.74 14.18 -0.33
C ASN A 75 2.57 14.32 -1.85
N VAL A 76 2.38 15.54 -2.37
CA VAL A 76 2.34 15.80 -3.82
C VAL A 76 3.69 15.49 -4.46
N ASP A 77 4.80 15.97 -3.92
CA ASP A 77 6.13 15.69 -4.45
C ASP A 77 6.44 14.18 -4.41
N TYR A 78 6.14 13.53 -3.28
CA TYR A 78 6.33 12.09 -3.14
C TYR A 78 5.47 11.28 -4.11
N ALA A 79 4.26 11.76 -4.46
CA ALA A 79 3.38 11.07 -5.40
C ALA A 79 4.04 10.87 -6.77
N HIS A 80 4.74 11.88 -7.26
CA HIS A 80 5.46 11.80 -8.54
C HIS A 80 6.64 10.82 -8.49
N LEU A 81 7.39 10.79 -7.40
CA LEU A 81 8.47 9.82 -7.19
C LEU A 81 7.91 8.38 -7.06
N ALA A 82 6.83 8.21 -6.28
CA ALA A 82 6.20 6.93 -6.07
C ALA A 82 5.59 6.35 -7.34
N GLU A 83 5.10 7.20 -8.25
CA GLU A 83 4.64 6.77 -9.57
C GLU A 83 5.80 6.16 -10.38
N GLN A 84 6.98 6.81 -10.42
CA GLN A 84 8.15 6.24 -11.10
C GLN A 84 8.58 4.91 -10.48
N MET A 85 8.64 4.84 -9.14
CA MET A 85 8.94 3.60 -8.43
C MET A 85 7.92 2.49 -8.72
N GLY A 86 6.65 2.86 -8.93
CA GLY A 86 5.57 1.91 -9.23
C GLY A 86 5.72 1.17 -10.54
N LYS A 87 6.41 1.74 -11.53
CA LYS A 87 6.67 1.08 -12.82
C LYS A 87 7.46 -0.24 -12.65
N TYR A 88 8.37 -0.26 -11.69
CA TYR A 88 9.26 -1.40 -11.44
C TYR A 88 9.23 -1.77 -9.95
N PRO A 89 8.65 -2.92 -9.57
CA PRO A 89 8.36 -3.26 -8.17
C PRO A 89 9.57 -3.21 -7.22
N LEU A 90 10.77 -3.52 -7.72
CA LEU A 90 12.01 -3.46 -6.92
C LEU A 90 12.34 -2.05 -6.44
N SER A 91 11.95 -1.02 -7.20
CA SER A 91 12.35 0.37 -6.96
C SER A 91 11.96 0.85 -5.56
N SER A 92 10.76 0.50 -5.08
CA SER A 92 10.31 0.93 -3.77
C SER A 92 11.23 0.43 -2.64
N GLU A 93 11.73 -0.79 -2.72
CA GLU A 93 12.67 -1.31 -1.72
C GLU A 93 14.07 -0.71 -1.88
N VAL A 94 14.54 -0.56 -3.12
CA VAL A 94 15.85 0.03 -3.41
C VAL A 94 16.01 1.42 -2.79
N PHE A 95 14.94 2.23 -2.77
CA PHE A 95 14.91 3.55 -2.16
C PHE A 95 14.39 3.57 -0.71
N ASN A 96 14.27 2.40 -0.07
CA ASN A 96 13.69 2.22 1.28
C ASN A 96 12.27 2.82 1.44
N CYS A 97 11.47 2.73 0.39
CA CYS A 97 10.10 3.23 0.32
C CYS A 97 9.05 2.12 0.15
N ALA A 98 9.40 0.87 0.49
CA ALA A 98 8.50 -0.28 0.34
C ALA A 98 7.54 -0.43 1.52
N ALA A 99 6.32 -0.89 1.25
CA ALA A 99 5.41 -1.37 2.27
C ALA A 99 5.81 -2.81 2.70
N PRO A 100 5.57 -3.20 3.96
CA PRO A 100 4.90 -2.46 5.04
C PRO A 100 5.82 -1.51 5.82
N ASP A 101 7.13 -1.51 5.51
CA ASP A 101 8.14 -0.80 6.30
C ASP A 101 7.85 0.70 6.40
N THR A 102 7.44 1.36 5.31
CA THR A 102 7.09 2.78 5.34
C THR A 102 6.02 3.09 6.38
N GLY A 103 4.90 2.34 6.36
CA GLY A 103 3.84 2.54 7.34
C GLY A 103 4.25 2.19 8.77
N ASN A 104 5.12 1.19 8.96
CA ASN A 104 5.63 0.81 10.26
C ASN A 104 6.62 1.84 10.81
N MET A 105 7.48 2.38 9.95
CA MET A 105 8.38 3.49 10.31
C MET A 105 7.61 4.75 10.69
N GLU A 106 6.54 5.10 9.97
CA GLU A 106 5.65 6.22 10.31
C GLU A 106 4.96 6.02 11.67
N VAL A 107 4.55 4.79 11.99
CA VAL A 107 3.97 4.46 13.31
C VAL A 107 4.99 4.69 14.41
N ILE A 108 6.20 4.15 14.27
CA ILE A 108 7.23 4.29 15.31
C ILE A 108 7.69 5.74 15.42
N GLU A 109 7.85 6.45 14.31
CA GLU A 109 8.21 7.89 14.32
C GLU A 109 7.19 8.73 15.06
N ARG A 110 5.91 8.51 14.78
CA ARG A 110 4.81 9.34 15.33
C ARG A 110 4.41 8.97 16.75
N TYR A 111 4.46 7.69 17.10
CA TYR A 111 3.87 7.16 18.33
C TYR A 111 4.85 6.39 19.23
N GLY A 112 6.02 6.05 18.74
CA GLY A 112 7.04 5.32 19.52
C GLY A 112 7.75 6.19 20.53
N SER A 113 8.24 5.57 21.61
CA SER A 113 9.15 6.22 22.55
C SER A 113 10.54 6.43 21.89
N GLU A 114 11.38 7.25 22.51
CA GLU A 114 12.74 7.50 22.00
C GLU A 114 13.59 6.22 22.02
N GLU A 115 13.36 5.32 22.99
CA GLU A 115 13.99 4.01 23.09
C GLU A 115 13.55 3.13 21.92
N GLN A 116 12.23 3.06 21.64
CA GLN A 116 11.67 2.32 20.51
C GLN A 116 12.16 2.87 19.17
N LYS A 117 12.29 4.18 19.02
CA LYS A 117 12.86 4.80 17.82
C LYS A 117 14.32 4.43 17.63
N LYS A 118 15.12 4.52 18.68
CA LYS A 118 16.53 4.14 18.61
C LYS A 118 16.73 2.66 18.29
N GLU A 119 15.94 1.80 18.90
CA GLU A 119 16.08 0.35 18.74
C GLU A 119 15.57 -0.14 17.37
N TRP A 120 14.44 0.39 16.89
CA TRP A 120 13.75 -0.16 15.73
C TRP A 120 13.68 0.79 14.53
N LEU A 121 13.36 2.08 14.76
CA LEU A 121 13.21 3.01 13.66
C LEU A 121 14.54 3.33 12.98
N GLU A 122 15.60 3.58 13.73
CA GLU A 122 16.90 3.90 13.14
C GLU A 122 17.44 2.77 12.24
N PRO A 123 17.41 1.48 12.63
CA PRO A 123 17.82 0.40 11.74
C PRO A 123 16.90 0.23 10.52
N LEU A 124 15.58 0.49 10.67
CA LEU A 124 14.63 0.49 9.55
C LEU A 124 14.94 1.62 8.56
N LEU A 125 15.12 2.85 9.03
CA LEU A 125 15.49 4.00 8.20
C LEU A 125 16.87 3.80 7.54
N ALA A 126 17.77 3.10 8.22
CA ALA A 126 19.04 2.70 7.64
C ALA A 126 18.92 1.54 6.63
N GLY A 127 17.74 0.93 6.47
CA GLY A 127 17.51 -0.21 5.58
C GLY A 127 18.25 -1.48 5.97
N LYS A 128 18.72 -1.58 7.23
CA LYS A 128 19.45 -2.76 7.76
C LYS A 128 18.53 -3.89 8.15
N ILE A 129 17.31 -3.56 8.57
CA ILE A 129 16.26 -4.51 8.92
C ILE A 129 14.98 -4.17 8.18
N ARG A 130 14.07 -5.13 8.17
CA ARG A 130 12.70 -4.98 7.68
C ARG A 130 11.69 -5.28 8.78
N SER A 131 10.42 -5.08 8.50
CA SER A 131 9.34 -5.23 9.45
C SER A 131 8.11 -5.89 8.84
N ALA A 132 7.18 -6.32 9.70
CA ALA A 132 5.86 -6.75 9.28
C ALA A 132 4.77 -6.10 10.15
N PHE A 133 3.57 -5.95 9.59
CA PHE A 133 2.40 -5.49 10.30
C PHE A 133 1.39 -6.64 10.44
N CYS A 134 1.16 -7.08 11.68
CA CYS A 134 0.35 -8.24 12.01
C CYS A 134 -1.01 -7.79 12.55
N MET A 135 -1.96 -7.51 11.64
CA MET A 135 -3.30 -7.04 12.01
C MET A 135 -4.38 -8.09 11.70
N THR A 136 -4.45 -8.54 10.46
CA THR A 136 -5.51 -9.42 9.93
C THR A 136 -5.47 -10.80 10.58
N GLU A 137 -6.64 -11.39 10.84
CA GLU A 137 -6.81 -12.69 11.47
C GLU A 137 -7.57 -13.68 10.58
N PRO A 138 -7.25 -15.00 10.63
CA PRO A 138 -7.90 -15.99 9.76
C PRO A 138 -9.38 -16.22 10.08
N TYR A 139 -9.79 -15.99 11.33
CA TYR A 139 -11.12 -16.31 11.82
C TYR A 139 -12.02 -15.07 12.00
N ALA A 140 -11.53 -13.89 11.67
CA ALA A 140 -12.27 -12.64 11.80
C ALA A 140 -12.30 -11.87 10.49
N ALA A 141 -13.43 -11.21 10.19
CA ALA A 141 -13.52 -10.24 9.11
C ALA A 141 -12.79 -8.94 9.52
N SER A 142 -11.47 -8.96 9.45
CA SER A 142 -10.57 -7.92 10.00
C SER A 142 -10.66 -6.55 9.30
N SER A 143 -11.48 -6.42 8.26
CA SER A 143 -11.92 -5.13 7.72
C SER A 143 -12.73 -4.32 8.73
N ASP A 144 -13.42 -5.00 9.66
CA ASP A 144 -13.87 -4.44 10.93
C ASP A 144 -12.82 -4.71 12.00
N ALA A 145 -11.91 -3.77 12.23
CA ALA A 145 -10.82 -3.91 13.19
C ALA A 145 -11.27 -4.21 14.63
N THR A 146 -12.55 -3.98 14.93
CA THR A 146 -13.11 -4.30 16.25
C THR A 146 -13.36 -5.80 16.46
N GLN A 147 -13.24 -6.62 15.41
CA GLN A 147 -13.32 -8.09 15.45
C GLN A 147 -11.96 -8.76 15.70
N ILE A 148 -10.88 -8.01 15.77
CA ILE A 148 -9.55 -8.53 16.09
C ILE A 148 -9.58 -9.13 17.48
N SER A 149 -9.08 -10.36 17.61
CA SER A 149 -9.23 -11.21 18.78
C SER A 149 -7.92 -11.75 19.36
N LEU A 150 -6.76 -11.61 18.68
CA LEU A 150 -5.48 -11.99 19.27
C LEU A 150 -5.31 -11.26 20.61
N GLU A 151 -5.13 -12.03 21.67
CA GLU A 151 -5.10 -11.56 23.05
C GLU A 151 -3.68 -11.18 23.48
N ALA A 152 -3.53 -10.09 24.21
CA ALA A 152 -2.31 -9.77 24.93
C ALA A 152 -2.66 -9.42 26.38
N ARG A 153 -2.17 -10.23 27.32
CA ARG A 153 -2.39 -10.04 28.75
C ARG A 153 -1.09 -9.62 29.44
N LEU A 154 -1.19 -8.64 30.32
CA LEU A 154 -0.07 -8.25 31.15
C LEU A 154 0.14 -9.28 32.29
N ASP A 155 1.35 -9.82 32.39
CA ASP A 155 1.78 -10.77 33.42
C ASP A 155 3.10 -10.28 34.03
N GLY A 156 3.01 -9.63 35.16
CA GLY A 156 4.13 -8.88 35.75
C GLY A 156 4.54 -7.70 34.89
N ASP A 157 5.77 -7.70 34.42
CA ASP A 157 6.33 -6.67 33.54
C ASP A 157 6.38 -7.07 32.06
N GLU A 158 5.63 -8.12 31.66
CA GLU A 158 5.61 -8.63 30.29
C GLU A 158 4.19 -8.76 29.74
N TRP A 159 4.04 -8.43 28.45
CA TRP A 159 2.87 -8.83 27.67
C TRP A 159 3.01 -10.26 27.19
N VAL A 160 1.95 -11.06 27.37
CA VAL A 160 1.85 -12.43 26.88
C VAL A 160 0.82 -12.48 25.76
N LEU A 161 1.27 -12.74 24.53
CA LEU A 161 0.44 -12.74 23.33
C LEU A 161 0.06 -14.17 22.94
N ASN A 162 -1.23 -14.37 22.61
CA ASN A 162 -1.78 -15.64 22.14
C ASN A 162 -2.79 -15.41 21.01
N GLY A 163 -2.66 -16.16 19.90
CA GLY A 163 -3.58 -16.10 18.76
C GLY A 163 -2.89 -16.26 17.42
N GLU A 164 -3.57 -15.93 16.34
CA GLU A 164 -3.05 -16.08 15.00
C GLU A 164 -3.25 -14.78 14.17
N LYS A 165 -2.28 -14.52 13.31
CA LYS A 165 -2.33 -13.46 12.29
C LYS A 165 -2.04 -14.06 10.94
N TRP A 166 -2.66 -13.51 9.89
CA TRP A 166 -2.32 -13.90 8.53
C TRP A 166 -2.18 -12.69 7.62
N TRP A 167 -1.75 -12.92 6.39
CA TRP A 167 -1.40 -11.84 5.46
C TRP A 167 -0.40 -10.84 6.08
N SER A 168 0.47 -11.35 6.95
CA SER A 168 1.56 -10.56 7.55
C SER A 168 2.66 -10.40 6.51
N SER A 169 2.51 -9.36 5.68
CA SER A 169 3.45 -9.09 4.58
C SER A 169 4.82 -8.69 5.09
N GLY A 170 5.86 -9.22 4.46
CA GLY A 170 7.26 -8.96 4.83
C GLY A 170 7.87 -9.96 5.79
N ILE A 171 7.07 -10.83 6.42
CA ILE A 171 7.58 -11.74 7.45
C ILE A 171 8.45 -12.89 6.90
N GLY A 172 8.36 -13.17 5.59
CA GLY A 172 9.20 -14.15 4.92
C GLY A 172 10.66 -13.73 4.75
N ASP A 173 10.90 -12.44 4.74
CA ASP A 173 12.23 -11.87 4.55
C ASP A 173 13.11 -12.15 5.78
N PRO A 174 14.32 -12.73 5.64
CA PRO A 174 15.22 -12.98 6.77
C PRO A 174 15.68 -11.71 7.48
N ARG A 175 15.60 -10.53 6.80
CA ARG A 175 15.89 -9.22 7.38
C ARG A 175 14.71 -8.67 8.20
N CYS A 176 13.52 -9.28 8.16
CA CYS A 176 12.40 -8.90 9.02
C CYS A 176 12.75 -9.20 10.48
N LYS A 177 12.93 -8.16 11.31
CA LYS A 177 13.35 -8.29 12.70
C LYS A 177 12.30 -7.81 13.71
N ILE A 178 11.32 -7.02 13.25
CA ILE A 178 10.29 -6.46 14.13
C ILE A 178 8.90 -6.61 13.53
N LEU A 179 7.95 -7.02 14.36
CA LEU A 179 6.53 -7.11 14.06
C LEU A 179 5.78 -6.04 14.85
N ILE A 180 4.87 -5.31 14.21
CA ILE A 180 3.85 -4.52 14.91
C ILE A 180 2.60 -5.37 14.98
N VAL A 181 2.23 -5.82 16.18
CA VAL A 181 1.12 -6.74 16.38
C VAL A 181 -0.07 -6.00 16.98
N MET A 182 -1.20 -5.98 16.26
CA MET A 182 -2.45 -5.46 16.80
C MET A 182 -3.17 -6.55 17.59
N CYS A 183 -3.46 -6.28 18.86
CA CYS A 183 -3.97 -7.25 19.83
C CYS A 183 -5.01 -6.62 20.77
N VAL A 184 -5.80 -7.43 21.45
CA VAL A 184 -6.76 -7.02 22.48
C VAL A 184 -6.04 -7.00 23.83
N THR A 185 -6.02 -5.84 24.48
CA THR A 185 -5.48 -5.66 25.83
C THR A 185 -6.55 -5.25 26.82
N GLU A 186 -7.65 -4.65 26.34
CA GLU A 186 -8.75 -4.09 27.15
C GLU A 186 -10.09 -4.68 26.69
N PRO A 187 -10.39 -5.98 26.96
CA PRO A 187 -11.57 -6.65 26.41
C PRO A 187 -12.90 -6.01 26.85
N ASP A 188 -12.94 -5.41 28.04
CA ASP A 188 -14.14 -4.80 28.61
C ASP A 188 -14.31 -3.32 28.26
N ALA A 189 -13.32 -2.72 27.57
CA ALA A 189 -13.37 -1.33 27.15
C ALA A 189 -14.38 -1.09 26.02
N PRO A 190 -14.76 0.17 25.76
CA PRO A 190 -15.56 0.52 24.58
C PRO A 190 -14.93 0.01 23.27
N LYS A 191 -15.77 -0.33 22.30
CA LYS A 191 -15.45 -1.05 21.06
C LYS A 191 -14.14 -0.61 20.35
N HIS A 192 -13.84 0.69 20.31
CA HIS A 192 -12.64 1.25 19.64
C HIS A 192 -11.47 1.48 20.59
N ALA A 193 -11.57 1.10 21.85
CA ALA A 193 -10.53 1.22 22.87
C ALA A 193 -10.08 -0.15 23.41
N ARG A 194 -10.40 -1.26 22.72
CA ARG A 194 -10.02 -2.63 23.14
C ARG A 194 -8.64 -3.04 22.65
N GLN A 195 -8.23 -2.50 21.49
CA GLN A 195 -7.01 -2.94 20.84
C GLN A 195 -5.84 -2.02 21.15
N SER A 196 -4.66 -2.63 21.22
CA SER A 196 -3.36 -1.97 21.33
C SER A 196 -2.45 -2.45 20.23
N GLN A 197 -1.31 -1.79 20.05
CA GLN A 197 -0.24 -2.25 19.16
C GLN A 197 1.03 -2.45 19.98
N ILE A 198 1.65 -3.63 19.82
CA ILE A 198 2.84 -4.04 20.56
C ILE A 198 3.94 -4.38 19.56
N LEU A 199 5.15 -3.88 19.83
CA LEU A 199 6.37 -4.24 19.11
C LEU A 199 6.82 -5.63 19.58
N VAL A 200 6.92 -6.57 18.65
CA VAL A 200 7.32 -7.96 18.94
C VAL A 200 8.52 -8.31 18.07
N PRO A 201 9.72 -8.52 18.65
CA PRO A 201 10.85 -9.03 17.89
C PRO A 201 10.49 -10.36 17.22
N ARG A 202 10.81 -10.51 15.92
CA ARG A 202 10.37 -11.66 15.11
C ARG A 202 10.86 -13.01 15.65
N ASP A 203 12.04 -13.01 16.27
CA ASP A 203 12.68 -14.22 16.78
C ASP A 203 12.29 -14.53 18.23
N THR A 204 11.26 -13.85 18.79
CA THR A 204 10.74 -14.12 20.13
C THR A 204 10.18 -15.56 20.21
N PRO A 205 10.55 -16.35 21.24
CA PRO A 205 10.02 -17.70 21.42
C PRO A 205 8.49 -17.74 21.42
N GLY A 206 7.92 -18.75 20.75
CA GLY A 206 6.48 -18.91 20.62
C GLY A 206 5.88 -18.34 19.33
N ILE A 207 6.68 -17.68 18.48
CA ILE A 207 6.27 -17.26 17.14
C ILE A 207 6.56 -18.38 16.14
N GLU A 208 5.52 -18.81 15.43
CA GLU A 208 5.60 -19.83 14.40
C GLU A 208 4.98 -19.32 13.09
N ILE A 209 5.74 -19.36 11.98
CA ILE A 209 5.20 -19.11 10.65
C ILE A 209 4.65 -20.43 10.11
N LEU A 210 3.32 -20.54 10.10
CA LEU A 210 2.62 -21.77 9.69
C LEU A 210 2.71 -22.03 8.20
N LYS A 211 2.59 -20.98 7.40
CA LYS A 211 2.68 -21.04 5.93
C LYS A 211 2.80 -19.65 5.34
N MET A 212 3.24 -19.57 4.09
CA MET A 212 3.13 -18.37 3.25
C MET A 212 1.89 -18.48 2.34
N GLN A 213 1.10 -17.42 2.27
CA GLN A 213 -0.03 -17.33 1.35
C GLN A 213 0.45 -16.89 -0.02
N HIS A 214 -0.24 -17.36 -1.05
CA HIS A 214 0.02 -17.01 -2.45
C HIS A 214 -1.16 -16.21 -3.01
N VAL A 215 -0.86 -15.23 -3.85
CA VAL A 215 -1.84 -14.48 -4.62
C VAL A 215 -1.85 -15.03 -6.04
N PHE A 216 -2.88 -15.77 -6.41
CA PHE A 216 -2.98 -16.45 -7.71
C PHE A 216 -1.74 -17.31 -8.07
N GLY A 217 -1.13 -17.93 -7.05
CA GLY A 217 0.08 -18.75 -7.21
C GLY A 217 1.40 -18.00 -7.03
N TYR A 218 1.41 -16.68 -6.96
CA TYR A 218 2.60 -15.87 -6.66
C TYR A 218 2.78 -15.75 -5.14
N ASP A 219 3.96 -16.11 -4.64
CA ASP A 219 4.31 -16.09 -3.21
C ASP A 219 4.97 -14.79 -2.76
N ASP A 220 5.33 -13.93 -3.71
CA ASP A 220 5.97 -12.64 -3.51
C ASP A 220 7.29 -12.70 -2.72
N ALA A 221 8.03 -13.81 -2.88
CA ALA A 221 9.31 -14.02 -2.21
C ALA A 221 10.38 -13.00 -2.68
N PRO A 222 11.30 -12.60 -1.77
CA PRO A 222 11.50 -13.09 -0.40
C PRO A 222 10.60 -12.42 0.65
N HIS A 223 9.80 -11.44 0.26
CA HIS A 223 8.93 -10.67 1.11
C HIS A 223 7.82 -11.52 1.78
N GLY A 224 6.98 -12.15 0.97
CA GLY A 224 5.95 -13.09 1.38
C GLY A 224 4.81 -12.52 2.22
N HIS A 225 3.77 -13.35 2.40
CA HIS A 225 2.59 -13.03 3.19
C HIS A 225 2.33 -14.18 4.18
N GLY A 226 2.77 -14.02 5.43
CA GLY A 226 2.76 -15.12 6.41
C GLY A 226 1.44 -15.31 7.13
N HIS A 227 1.11 -16.58 7.41
CA HIS A 227 0.19 -16.98 8.45
C HIS A 227 1.03 -17.33 9.68
N VAL A 228 0.82 -16.61 10.78
CA VAL A 228 1.68 -16.61 11.97
C VAL A 228 0.85 -16.95 13.19
N ARG A 229 1.36 -17.89 14.00
CA ARG A 229 0.82 -18.23 15.32
C ARG A 229 1.70 -17.66 16.42
N PHE A 230 1.05 -17.14 17.43
CA PHE A 230 1.65 -16.66 18.68
C PHE A 230 1.18 -17.55 19.81
N THR A 231 2.11 -18.21 20.50
CA THR A 231 1.81 -19.10 21.62
C THR A 231 2.65 -18.68 22.82
N ASN A 232 2.00 -18.04 23.81
CA ASN A 232 2.66 -17.52 25.00
C ASN A 232 3.90 -16.65 24.66
N VAL A 233 3.80 -15.83 23.62
CA VAL A 233 4.87 -14.92 23.20
C VAL A 233 5.01 -13.83 24.24
N ARG A 234 6.18 -13.70 24.86
CA ARG A 234 6.46 -12.76 25.94
C ARG A 234 7.35 -11.64 25.47
N VAL A 235 6.93 -10.41 25.72
CA VAL A 235 7.70 -9.19 25.42
C VAL A 235 7.56 -8.21 26.59
N PRO A 236 8.58 -7.33 26.82
CA PRO A 236 8.51 -6.31 27.86
C PRO A 236 7.30 -5.39 27.71
N LYS A 237 6.78 -4.90 28.83
CA LYS A 237 5.61 -3.99 28.81
C LYS A 237 5.87 -2.69 28.06
N GLU A 238 7.12 -2.28 28.00
CA GLU A 238 7.63 -1.09 27.29
C GLU A 238 7.50 -1.22 25.76
N ASN A 239 7.27 -2.42 25.23
CA ASN A 239 7.06 -2.66 23.78
C ASN A 239 5.69 -2.20 23.30
N MET A 240 4.79 -1.79 24.20
CA MET A 240 3.51 -1.17 23.82
C MET A 240 3.74 0.21 23.20
N ILE A 241 3.13 0.44 22.03
CA ILE A 241 3.19 1.74 21.35
C ILE A 241 2.10 2.64 21.90
N LEU A 242 2.43 3.87 22.28
CA LEU A 242 1.53 4.95 22.71
C LEU A 242 0.74 4.67 24.01
N GLY A 243 0.29 3.44 24.24
CA GLY A 243 -0.46 3.04 25.43
C GLY A 243 -1.61 2.08 25.14
N SER A 244 -2.15 1.47 26.22
CA SER A 244 -3.21 0.48 26.13
C SER A 244 -4.51 1.07 25.60
N GLY A 245 -5.22 0.29 24.78
CA GLY A 245 -6.50 0.69 24.17
C GLY A 245 -6.39 1.70 23.01
N ARG A 246 -5.19 2.09 22.60
CA ARG A 246 -4.98 3.10 21.54
C ARG A 246 -4.59 2.52 20.18
N GLY A 247 -4.69 1.21 20.02
CA GLY A 247 -4.32 0.52 18.79
C GLY A 247 -5.14 0.94 17.57
N PHE A 248 -6.43 1.25 17.75
CA PHE A 248 -7.30 1.74 16.68
C PHE A 248 -6.87 3.14 16.19
N GLU A 249 -6.53 4.04 17.10
CA GLU A 249 -6.02 5.38 16.80
C GLU A 249 -4.74 5.31 15.95
N ILE A 250 -3.79 4.48 16.40
CA ILE A 250 -2.53 4.25 15.68
C ILE A 250 -2.80 3.68 14.29
N ALA A 251 -3.69 2.67 14.17
CA ALA A 251 -4.05 2.06 12.89
C ALA A 251 -4.64 3.08 11.91
N GLN A 252 -5.50 3.99 12.37
CA GLN A 252 -6.05 5.04 11.51
C GLN A 252 -4.96 6.03 11.04
N GLY A 253 -4.03 6.39 11.91
CA GLY A 253 -2.90 7.26 11.57
C GLY A 253 -1.96 6.63 10.54
N ARG A 254 -1.72 5.31 10.63
CA ARG A 254 -0.89 4.53 9.70
C ARG A 254 -1.55 4.33 8.33
N LEU A 255 -2.82 3.94 8.33
CA LEU A 255 -3.50 3.51 7.10
C LEU A 255 -3.80 4.68 6.15
N GLY A 256 -3.88 5.92 6.64
CA GLY A 256 -4.07 7.11 5.80
C GLY A 256 -2.95 7.25 4.76
N PRO A 257 -1.71 7.46 5.19
CA PRO A 257 -0.55 7.53 4.29
C PRO A 257 -0.33 6.25 3.49
N GLY A 258 -0.47 5.08 4.10
CA GLY A 258 -0.32 3.80 3.39
C GLY A 258 -1.25 3.66 2.18
N ARG A 259 -2.50 4.08 2.30
CA ARG A 259 -3.50 4.04 1.22
C ARG A 259 -3.10 4.90 0.03
N ILE A 260 -2.62 6.12 0.27
CA ILE A 260 -2.21 7.00 -0.83
C ILE A 260 -0.94 6.50 -1.50
N HIS A 261 0.04 6.01 -0.74
CA HIS A 261 1.27 5.44 -1.30
C HIS A 261 0.98 4.24 -2.24
N HIS A 262 0.03 3.38 -1.90
CA HIS A 262 -0.41 2.31 -2.78
C HIS A 262 -1.01 2.84 -4.09
N CYS A 263 -1.88 3.86 -4.01
CA CYS A 263 -2.48 4.46 -5.21
C CYS A 263 -1.43 5.13 -6.09
N MET A 264 -0.47 5.86 -5.52
CA MET A 264 0.62 6.48 -6.25
C MET A 264 1.41 5.45 -7.08
N ARG A 265 1.82 4.35 -6.44
CA ARG A 265 2.54 3.26 -7.13
C ARG A 265 1.67 2.54 -8.17
N SER A 266 0.37 2.38 -7.91
CA SER A 266 -0.55 1.73 -8.86
C SER A 266 -0.65 2.48 -10.19
N ILE A 267 -0.52 3.80 -10.18
CA ILE A 267 -0.47 4.61 -11.41
C ILE A 267 0.76 4.23 -12.22
N GLY A 268 1.93 4.11 -11.59
CA GLY A 268 3.15 3.65 -12.25
C GLY A 268 3.03 2.25 -12.85
N VAL A 269 2.38 1.32 -12.13
CA VAL A 269 2.08 -0.03 -12.66
C VAL A 269 1.20 0.06 -13.90
N ALA A 270 0.15 0.89 -13.88
CA ALA A 270 -0.73 1.09 -15.03
C ALA A 270 0.02 1.71 -16.21
N GLU A 271 0.91 2.67 -15.98
CA GLU A 271 1.79 3.25 -17.03
C GLU A 271 2.66 2.19 -17.69
N ARG A 272 3.29 1.32 -16.90
CA ARG A 272 4.08 0.21 -17.44
C ARG A 272 3.23 -0.76 -18.26
N ALA A 273 2.02 -1.07 -17.81
CA ALA A 273 1.10 -1.93 -18.53
C ALA A 273 0.69 -1.31 -19.88
N LEU A 274 0.38 -0.01 -19.90
CA LEU A 274 0.07 0.72 -21.13
C LEU A 274 1.27 0.76 -22.08
N GLU A 275 2.47 0.99 -21.59
CA GLU A 275 3.70 0.95 -22.39
C GLU A 275 3.88 -0.43 -23.06
N LEU A 276 3.75 -1.52 -22.29
CA LEU A 276 3.84 -2.88 -22.81
C LEU A 276 2.73 -3.15 -23.85
N MET A 277 1.51 -2.69 -23.60
CA MET A 277 0.38 -2.78 -24.52
C MET A 277 0.68 -2.09 -25.86
N CYS A 278 1.19 -0.85 -25.83
CA CYS A 278 1.54 -0.10 -27.02
C CYS A 278 2.69 -0.78 -27.78
N ARG A 279 3.77 -1.17 -27.10
CA ARG A 279 4.91 -1.87 -27.71
C ARG A 279 4.47 -3.17 -28.38
N ARG A 280 3.60 -3.95 -27.71
CA ARG A 280 3.06 -5.18 -28.29
C ARG A 280 2.19 -4.90 -29.50
N GLY A 281 1.30 -3.91 -29.40
CA GLY A 281 0.41 -3.49 -30.50
C GLY A 281 1.15 -3.07 -31.76
N LEU A 282 2.30 -2.43 -31.61
CA LEU A 282 3.12 -1.96 -32.71
C LEU A 282 4.07 -3.03 -33.29
N SER A 283 4.48 -4.02 -32.48
CA SER A 283 5.51 -5.00 -32.87
C SER A 283 4.97 -6.31 -33.45
N LYS A 284 3.66 -6.54 -33.43
CA LYS A 284 3.04 -7.77 -33.92
C LYS A 284 1.99 -7.48 -34.97
N GLU A 285 1.90 -8.37 -35.94
CA GLU A 285 0.92 -8.33 -37.01
C GLU A 285 0.04 -9.59 -37.01
N ALA A 286 -1.22 -9.40 -37.35
CA ALA A 286 -2.19 -10.45 -37.64
C ALA A 286 -3.15 -9.94 -38.72
N PHE A 287 -3.61 -10.86 -39.60
CA PHE A 287 -4.54 -10.53 -40.68
C PHE A 287 -4.06 -9.35 -41.56
N GLY A 288 -2.73 -9.23 -41.75
CA GLY A 288 -2.12 -8.20 -42.59
C GLY A 288 -2.09 -6.78 -41.96
N LYS A 289 -2.33 -6.64 -40.66
CA LYS A 289 -2.32 -5.37 -39.94
C LYS A 289 -1.59 -5.52 -38.61
N ARG A 290 -1.04 -4.42 -38.09
CA ARG A 290 -0.50 -4.39 -36.72
C ARG A 290 -1.64 -4.68 -35.72
N LEU A 291 -1.32 -5.32 -34.59
CA LEU A 291 -2.33 -5.57 -33.56
C LEU A 291 -2.99 -4.28 -33.05
N ALA A 292 -2.23 -3.17 -32.99
CA ALA A 292 -2.80 -1.87 -32.63
C ALA A 292 -3.94 -1.43 -33.55
N ASP A 293 -3.87 -1.79 -34.84
CA ASP A 293 -4.82 -1.39 -35.89
C ASP A 293 -6.02 -2.36 -36.00
N LEU A 294 -6.08 -3.39 -35.16
CA LEU A 294 -7.14 -4.41 -35.17
C LEU A 294 -8.19 -4.14 -34.09
N GLY A 295 -9.45 -4.18 -34.50
CA GLY A 295 -10.69 -4.24 -33.73
C GLY A 295 -10.64 -3.74 -32.29
N GLY A 296 -10.95 -2.48 -31.99
CA GLY A 296 -11.08 -1.96 -30.63
C GLY A 296 -9.77 -1.79 -29.82
N ASN A 297 -8.60 -2.17 -30.36
CA ASN A 297 -7.33 -1.98 -29.64
C ASN A 297 -6.95 -0.50 -29.52
N TYR A 298 -7.34 0.35 -30.48
CA TYR A 298 -7.21 1.80 -30.32
C TYR A 298 -8.03 2.31 -29.14
N ASP A 299 -9.26 1.82 -28.99
CA ASP A 299 -10.14 2.23 -27.89
C ASP A 299 -9.52 1.84 -26.54
N LYS A 300 -8.99 0.61 -26.41
CA LYS A 300 -8.29 0.16 -25.19
C LYS A 300 -7.10 1.03 -24.84
N ILE A 301 -6.28 1.41 -25.82
CA ILE A 301 -5.11 2.28 -25.61
C ILE A 301 -5.55 3.69 -25.18
N ALA A 302 -6.57 4.24 -25.86
CA ALA A 302 -7.11 5.55 -25.52
C ALA A 302 -7.76 5.57 -24.14
N ASP A 303 -8.61 4.60 -23.84
CA ASP A 303 -9.27 4.46 -22.54
C ASP A 303 -8.27 4.26 -21.41
N ALA A 304 -7.23 3.46 -21.63
CA ALA A 304 -6.13 3.28 -20.66
C ALA A 304 -5.46 4.63 -20.35
N ARG A 305 -5.12 5.44 -21.37
CA ARG A 305 -4.52 6.76 -21.18
C ARG A 305 -5.46 7.67 -20.40
N ILE A 306 -6.72 7.78 -20.81
CA ILE A 306 -7.74 8.62 -20.16
C ILE A 306 -7.90 8.21 -18.68
N ASN A 307 -8.06 6.92 -18.42
CA ASN A 307 -8.26 6.39 -17.08
C ASN A 307 -7.04 6.61 -16.17
N ILE A 308 -5.83 6.44 -16.69
CA ILE A 308 -4.60 6.73 -15.94
C ILE A 308 -4.52 8.21 -15.55
N GLU A 309 -4.84 9.13 -16.46
CA GLU A 309 -4.85 10.57 -16.15
C GLU A 309 -5.91 10.91 -15.10
N MET A 310 -7.12 10.34 -15.18
CA MET A 310 -8.14 10.53 -14.15
C MET A 310 -7.66 10.00 -12.79
N ALA A 311 -7.05 8.81 -12.74
CA ALA A 311 -6.51 8.23 -11.52
C ALA A 311 -5.40 9.09 -10.91
N ARG A 312 -4.48 9.59 -11.75
CA ARG A 312 -3.38 10.47 -11.35
C ARG A 312 -3.89 11.76 -10.74
N LEU A 313 -4.77 12.46 -11.44
CA LEU A 313 -5.32 13.73 -10.96
C LEU A 313 -6.10 13.56 -9.65
N LEU A 314 -6.88 12.49 -9.52
CA LEU A 314 -7.59 12.20 -8.27
C LEU A 314 -6.62 11.91 -7.11
N THR A 315 -5.52 11.19 -7.38
CA THR A 315 -4.50 10.86 -6.39
C THR A 315 -3.70 12.10 -5.98
N LEU A 316 -3.29 12.93 -6.93
CA LEU A 316 -2.61 14.19 -6.65
C LEU A 316 -3.50 15.16 -5.87
N LYS A 317 -4.81 15.22 -6.18
CA LYS A 317 -5.77 15.98 -5.37
C LYS A 317 -5.80 15.48 -3.93
N ALA A 318 -5.85 14.16 -3.72
CA ALA A 318 -5.83 13.59 -2.37
C ALA A 318 -4.54 13.93 -1.62
N ALA A 319 -3.37 13.84 -2.30
CA ALA A 319 -2.08 14.24 -1.76
C ALA A 319 -2.06 15.72 -1.35
N TRP A 320 -2.51 16.60 -2.24
CA TRP A 320 -2.62 18.04 -1.97
C TRP A 320 -3.55 18.35 -0.78
N MET A 321 -4.66 17.65 -0.67
CA MET A 321 -5.58 17.80 0.49
C MET A 321 -4.89 17.34 1.78
N MET A 322 -4.11 16.26 1.74
CA MET A 322 -3.35 15.83 2.92
C MET A 322 -2.32 16.87 3.35
N ASP A 323 -1.63 17.50 2.40
CA ASP A 323 -0.63 18.54 2.67
C ASP A 323 -1.24 19.85 3.20
N THR A 324 -2.46 20.18 2.77
CA THR A 324 -3.05 21.49 3.07
C THR A 324 -4.03 21.49 4.24
N VAL A 325 -4.81 20.40 4.41
CA VAL A 325 -5.87 20.31 5.44
C VAL A 325 -5.77 19.06 6.33
N GLY A 326 -4.80 18.21 6.07
CA GLY A 326 -4.50 17.01 6.84
C GLY A 326 -5.41 15.81 6.58
N ASN A 327 -4.97 14.63 7.01
CA ASN A 327 -5.58 13.33 6.73
C ASN A 327 -7.05 13.22 7.16
N LYS A 328 -7.40 13.83 8.28
CA LYS A 328 -8.77 13.76 8.83
C LYS A 328 -9.79 14.43 7.92
N VAL A 329 -9.43 15.56 7.34
CA VAL A 329 -10.29 16.32 6.39
C VAL A 329 -10.26 15.66 5.02
N ALA A 330 -9.09 15.22 4.55
CA ALA A 330 -8.89 14.53 3.26
C ALA A 330 -9.48 13.11 3.20
N ARG A 331 -10.20 12.66 4.24
CA ARG A 331 -10.71 11.28 4.37
C ARG A 331 -11.57 10.83 3.20
N SER A 332 -12.35 11.74 2.60
CA SER A 332 -13.17 11.43 1.43
C SER A 332 -12.32 11.15 0.20
N GLU A 333 -11.35 11.99 -0.07
CA GLU A 333 -10.43 11.88 -1.20
C GLU A 333 -9.59 10.60 -1.09
N ILE A 334 -9.07 10.30 0.09
CA ILE A 334 -8.32 9.07 0.38
C ILE A 334 -9.19 7.83 0.12
N ALA A 335 -10.47 7.86 0.51
CA ALA A 335 -11.39 6.75 0.25
C ALA A 335 -11.72 6.61 -1.24
N GLN A 336 -11.89 7.72 -1.97
CA GLN A 336 -12.17 7.73 -3.41
C GLN A 336 -11.03 7.10 -4.21
N ILE A 337 -9.78 7.51 -3.98
CA ILE A 337 -8.62 6.96 -4.71
C ILE A 337 -8.43 5.48 -4.43
N LYS A 338 -8.68 5.03 -3.19
CA LYS A 338 -8.50 3.63 -2.80
C LYS A 338 -9.49 2.68 -3.51
N VAL A 339 -10.64 3.20 -3.95
CA VAL A 339 -11.56 2.47 -4.83
C VAL A 339 -11.17 2.64 -6.30
N ALA A 340 -11.00 3.87 -6.77
CA ALA A 340 -10.84 4.16 -8.19
C ALA A 340 -9.53 3.62 -8.76
N VAL A 341 -8.41 3.91 -8.12
CA VAL A 341 -7.08 3.68 -8.71
C VAL A 341 -6.74 2.20 -8.89
N PRO A 342 -6.93 1.30 -7.90
CA PRO A 342 -6.67 -0.12 -8.11
C PRO A 342 -7.58 -0.76 -9.16
N ASN A 343 -8.84 -0.31 -9.27
CA ASN A 343 -9.77 -0.80 -10.29
C ASN A 343 -9.34 -0.36 -11.69
N ILE A 344 -8.94 0.89 -11.86
CA ILE A 344 -8.40 1.41 -13.12
C ILE A 344 -7.12 0.67 -13.51
N ALA A 345 -6.18 0.51 -12.59
CA ALA A 345 -4.94 -0.20 -12.86
C ALA A 345 -5.19 -1.65 -13.31
N LEU A 346 -6.12 -2.36 -12.67
CA LEU A 346 -6.52 -3.71 -13.07
C LEU A 346 -7.09 -3.73 -14.48
N GLN A 347 -7.96 -2.78 -14.85
CA GLN A 347 -8.52 -2.72 -16.20
C GLN A 347 -7.42 -2.52 -17.25
N VAL A 348 -6.50 -1.60 -17.01
CA VAL A 348 -5.37 -1.35 -17.94
C VAL A 348 -4.48 -2.59 -18.08
N ILE A 349 -4.20 -3.30 -16.98
CA ILE A 349 -3.41 -4.53 -17.03
C ILE A 349 -4.15 -5.65 -17.76
N ASP A 350 -5.46 -5.80 -17.54
CA ASP A 350 -6.29 -6.79 -18.22
C ASP A 350 -6.30 -6.57 -19.74
N ASP A 351 -6.49 -5.33 -20.17
CA ASP A 351 -6.42 -4.96 -21.59
C ASP A 351 -5.02 -5.21 -22.19
N ALA A 352 -3.96 -4.95 -21.42
CA ALA A 352 -2.60 -5.28 -21.83
C ALA A 352 -2.41 -6.80 -21.96
N ILE A 353 -2.91 -7.60 -21.01
CA ILE A 353 -2.90 -9.07 -21.10
C ILE A 353 -3.61 -9.51 -22.36
N GLN A 354 -4.79 -8.96 -22.64
CA GLN A 354 -5.60 -9.34 -23.81
C GLN A 354 -4.85 -9.11 -25.14
N ILE A 355 -4.16 -7.97 -25.30
CA ILE A 355 -3.35 -7.67 -26.50
C ILE A 355 -2.11 -8.58 -26.59
N HIS A 356 -1.56 -9.04 -25.47
CA HIS A 356 -0.45 -10.00 -25.46
C HIS A 356 -0.88 -11.44 -25.76
N GLY A 357 -2.18 -11.76 -25.60
CA GLY A 357 -2.69 -13.11 -25.76
C GLY A 357 -2.10 -14.09 -24.74
N GLY A 358 -1.80 -15.32 -25.13
CA GLY A 358 -1.24 -16.34 -24.23
C GLY A 358 0.07 -15.92 -23.52
N ALA A 359 0.86 -15.04 -24.12
CA ALA A 359 2.06 -14.49 -23.48
C ALA A 359 1.72 -13.57 -22.30
N GLY A 360 0.58 -12.88 -22.34
CA GLY A 360 0.15 -11.96 -21.28
C GLY A 360 -0.26 -12.66 -19.98
N VAL A 361 -0.78 -13.89 -20.06
CA VAL A 361 -1.16 -14.70 -18.88
C VAL A 361 -0.02 -15.58 -18.38
N SER A 362 1.14 -15.53 -19.03
CA SER A 362 2.31 -16.35 -18.69
C SER A 362 3.39 -15.51 -18.00
N GLN A 363 4.48 -16.18 -17.57
CA GLN A 363 5.67 -15.55 -17.00
C GLN A 363 6.57 -14.84 -18.03
N VAL A 364 6.25 -14.92 -19.35
CA VAL A 364 7.03 -14.27 -20.42
C VAL A 364 6.99 -12.75 -20.32
N PHE A 365 5.86 -12.20 -19.86
CA PHE A 365 5.69 -10.80 -19.54
C PHE A 365 5.25 -10.63 -18.08
N PRO A 366 5.54 -9.50 -17.46
CA PRO A 366 5.23 -9.30 -16.04
C PRO A 366 3.73 -9.10 -15.75
N LEU A 367 2.87 -9.05 -16.77
CA LEU A 367 1.48 -8.62 -16.69
C LEU A 367 0.63 -9.46 -15.73
N ALA A 368 0.77 -10.79 -15.76
CA ALA A 368 0.02 -11.66 -14.86
C ALA A 368 0.41 -11.42 -13.39
N LYS A 369 1.69 -11.24 -13.08
CA LYS A 369 2.18 -10.89 -11.74
C LYS A 369 1.72 -9.48 -11.34
N MET A 370 1.76 -8.52 -12.27
CA MET A 370 1.24 -7.16 -12.05
C MET A 370 -0.26 -7.20 -11.72
N TYR A 371 -1.06 -7.98 -12.45
CA TYR A 371 -2.48 -8.17 -12.17
C TYR A 371 -2.71 -8.74 -10.77
N ALA A 372 -2.00 -9.81 -10.42
CA ALA A 372 -2.08 -10.43 -9.10
C ALA A 372 -1.79 -9.40 -7.98
N GLY A 373 -0.70 -8.67 -8.08
CA GLY A 373 -0.32 -7.64 -7.11
C GLY A 373 -1.37 -6.53 -7.00
N GLN A 374 -1.84 -5.97 -8.12
CA GLN A 374 -2.85 -4.92 -8.11
C GLN A 374 -4.21 -5.41 -7.59
N ARG A 375 -4.57 -6.69 -7.83
CA ARG A 375 -5.81 -7.25 -7.30
C ARG A 375 -5.86 -7.26 -5.77
N THR A 376 -4.74 -7.41 -5.10
CA THR A 376 -4.65 -7.36 -3.64
C THR A 376 -5.01 -5.99 -3.08
N LEU A 377 -4.71 -4.91 -3.82
CA LEU A 377 -4.94 -3.53 -3.36
C LEU A 377 -6.43 -3.15 -3.28
N ARG A 378 -7.31 -3.93 -3.88
CA ARG A 378 -8.76 -3.80 -3.66
C ARG A 378 -9.22 -4.40 -2.32
N LEU A 379 -8.34 -5.07 -1.60
CA LEU A 379 -8.58 -5.74 -0.31
C LEU A 379 -7.72 -5.14 0.80
N ALA A 380 -6.43 -4.96 0.56
CA ALA A 380 -5.47 -4.43 1.54
C ALA A 380 -5.82 -3.00 1.97
N ASP A 381 -5.51 -2.65 3.22
CA ASP A 381 -5.78 -1.34 3.83
C ASP A 381 -7.26 -0.91 3.78
N GLY A 382 -8.14 -1.88 3.79
CA GLY A 382 -9.59 -1.76 3.66
C GLY A 382 -10.09 -2.10 2.25
N PRO A 383 -11.07 -3.00 2.13
CA PRO A 383 -11.64 -3.38 0.85
C PRO A 383 -12.48 -2.24 0.23
N ASP A 384 -12.76 -2.36 -1.08
CA ASP A 384 -13.56 -1.41 -1.85
C ASP A 384 -14.86 -1.01 -1.12
N GLU A 385 -15.53 -1.99 -0.49
CA GLU A 385 -16.82 -1.78 0.20
C GLU A 385 -16.71 -0.84 1.40
N VAL A 386 -15.61 -0.94 2.18
CA VAL A 386 -15.36 -0.06 3.33
C VAL A 386 -15.14 1.37 2.86
N HIS A 387 -14.39 1.55 1.78
CA HIS A 387 -14.12 2.87 1.21
C HIS A 387 -15.35 3.47 0.53
N ARG A 388 -16.12 2.67 -0.25
CA ARG A 388 -17.41 3.09 -0.84
C ARG A 388 -18.39 3.52 0.23
N ARG A 389 -18.50 2.77 1.32
CA ARG A 389 -19.33 3.16 2.48
C ARG A 389 -18.88 4.51 3.06
N THR A 390 -17.57 4.73 3.18
CA THR A 390 -17.03 6.00 3.70
C THR A 390 -17.41 7.16 2.81
N VAL A 391 -17.20 7.04 1.49
CA VAL A 391 -17.58 8.08 0.51
C VAL A 391 -19.07 8.37 0.58
N ALA A 392 -19.91 7.32 0.51
CA ALA A 392 -21.36 7.47 0.53
C ALA A 392 -21.86 8.16 1.80
N ARG A 393 -21.35 7.76 2.98
CA ARG A 393 -21.74 8.38 4.26
C ARG A 393 -21.34 9.84 4.35
N LEU A 394 -20.16 10.19 3.85
CA LEU A 394 -19.70 11.58 3.83
C LEU A 394 -20.52 12.42 2.86
N GLU A 395 -20.91 11.85 1.72
CA GLU A 395 -21.77 12.55 0.77
C GLU A 395 -23.17 12.76 1.34
N LEU A 396 -23.84 11.71 1.83
CA LEU A 396 -25.16 11.78 2.43
C LEU A 396 -25.21 12.73 3.63
N GLY A 397 -24.13 12.79 4.43
CA GLY A 397 -24.05 13.70 5.58
C GLY A 397 -24.03 15.20 5.23
N LYS A 398 -23.97 15.56 3.95
CA LYS A 398 -24.11 16.96 3.50
C LYS A 398 -25.56 17.42 3.40
N TYR A 399 -26.49 16.47 3.45
CA TYR A 399 -27.91 16.72 3.28
C TYR A 399 -28.65 16.52 4.62
N PRO A 400 -29.72 17.29 4.92
CA PRO A 400 -30.51 17.07 6.11
C PRO A 400 -31.26 15.73 6.02
N ASP A 401 -31.63 15.19 7.16
CA ASP A 401 -32.55 14.05 7.21
C ASP A 401 -33.88 14.44 6.58
N MET A 402 -34.37 13.58 5.69
CA MET A 402 -35.63 13.82 4.99
C MET A 402 -36.76 13.08 5.71
N ASP A 403 -37.92 13.76 5.92
CA ASP A 403 -39.09 13.12 6.47
C ASP A 403 -39.79 12.30 5.37
N PRO A 404 -39.90 10.97 5.52
CA PRO A 404 -40.54 10.12 4.52
C PRO A 404 -42.03 10.39 4.35
N ALA A 405 -42.65 11.08 5.27
CA ALA A 405 -44.08 11.48 5.17
C ALA A 405 -44.29 12.76 4.32
N VAL A 406 -43.20 13.49 4.04
CA VAL A 406 -43.28 14.69 3.17
C VAL A 406 -43.20 14.26 1.70
N PRO A 407 -44.16 14.70 0.83
CA PRO A 407 -44.07 14.41 -0.59
C PRO A 407 -42.73 14.86 -1.21
N VAL A 408 -42.21 14.09 -2.17
CA VAL A 408 -40.89 14.33 -2.79
C VAL A 408 -40.77 15.71 -3.43
N ASP A 409 -41.81 16.21 -4.08
CA ASP A 409 -41.86 17.52 -4.69
C ASP A 409 -41.75 18.66 -3.67
N HIS A 410 -42.21 18.45 -2.44
CA HIS A 410 -42.08 19.42 -1.35
C HIS A 410 -40.71 19.36 -0.68
N GLN A 411 -40.04 18.16 -0.65
CA GLN A 411 -38.74 17.99 -0.04
C GLN A 411 -37.61 18.67 -0.83
N TYR A 412 -37.68 18.63 -2.15
CA TYR A 412 -36.63 19.17 -3.03
C TYR A 412 -36.89 20.65 -3.44
N GLY A 413 -37.99 21.25 -2.97
CA GLY A 413 -38.53 22.44 -3.60
C GLY A 413 -39.01 22.12 -5.03
N ASN A 414 -39.74 23.02 -5.63
CA ASN A 414 -40.13 22.86 -7.05
C ASN A 414 -39.28 23.79 -7.94
N PRO A 415 -38.01 23.48 -8.25
CA PRO A 415 -37.12 24.38 -8.97
C PRO A 415 -37.58 24.66 -10.41
N LEU A 416 -38.50 23.85 -10.93
CA LEU A 416 -39.00 23.99 -12.30
C LEU A 416 -40.43 24.57 -12.37
N GLY A 417 -41.05 24.83 -11.21
CA GLY A 417 -42.44 25.33 -11.16
C GLY A 417 -43.45 24.35 -11.80
N LEU A 418 -43.07 23.09 -11.97
CA LEU A 418 -43.91 22.08 -12.58
C LEU A 418 -44.82 21.47 -11.53
N GLY A 419 -46.10 21.79 -11.58
CA GLY A 419 -47.15 21.06 -10.89
C GLY A 419 -47.59 21.60 -9.54
N ALA A 420 -48.22 22.74 -9.52
CA ALA A 420 -49.37 22.96 -8.67
C ALA A 420 -50.56 23.07 -9.64
N ALA A 421 -51.19 21.97 -9.95
CA ALA A 421 -52.50 21.95 -10.56
C ALA A 421 -53.55 21.81 -9.46
#